data_78ec523bac32237164dc55c63bd89ce8
#
_entry.id   78ec523bac32237164dc55c63bd89ce8
#
_cell.length_a   1.000
_cell.length_b   1.000
_cell.length_c   1.000
_cell.angle_alpha   90.00
_cell.angle_beta   90.00
_cell.angle_gamma   90.00
#
_symmetry.space_group_name_H-M   'P 1'
#
loop_
_entity.id
_entity.type
_entity.pdbx_description
1 polymer ?
#
loop_
_entity_poly.entity_id
_entity_poly.type
_entity_poly.pdbx_seq_one_letter_code
_entity_poly.pdbx_strand_id
1 'polypeptide(L)'
;MESFKISVRAGSAWAALFALTALFGSAYGETPDISGTYWASEYQAKIQVLGGGELPLSADGKAAYEKNVAGLKDGSVVDRARRYCVPDGLPRVLATPYPFEIFQAPPGQITIVHELNHQVRVIALDQPMPSEKELTTLPYYNGHSVGHFEGDTLVVETAGFNEKTFVDATGAPHSDEMRTVERIRRVSPTQLEDVVTIHDPMYYTRDWQARFVYALRNDVWLEDYVCGEPHCDLSPVAGVRRP
;
A
#
# COMPACT_ATOMS: atom_id res chain seq x y z
N MET A 1 33.94 -1.60 94.22
CA MET A 1 34.29 -1.15 92.87
C MET A 1 33.21 -1.58 91.99
N GLU A 2 32.30 -0.65 91.78
CA GLU A 2 30.96 -0.93 91.21
C GLU A 2 30.97 -0.92 89.72
N SER A 3 30.36 -1.96 89.12
CA SER A 3 30.13 -2.06 87.68
C SER A 3 28.80 -1.43 87.35
N PHE A 4 28.82 -0.36 86.58
CA PHE A 4 27.63 0.27 86.07
C PHE A 4 27.13 -0.40 84.76
N LYS A 5 25.95 -1.00 84.83
CA LYS A 5 25.32 -1.62 83.62
C LYS A 5 24.35 -0.59 83.01
N ILE A 6 24.68 -0.09 81.85
CA ILE A 6 23.75 0.72 81.06
C ILE A 6 23.00 -0.22 80.11
N SER A 7 21.68 -0.27 80.28
CA SER A 7 20.79 -0.99 79.41
C SER A 7 20.26 -0.02 78.30
N VAL A 8 20.66 -0.28 77.07
CA VAL A 8 20.14 0.45 75.88
C VAL A 8 19.01 -0.39 75.27
N ARG A 9 17.81 0.06 75.38
CA ARG A 9 16.69 -0.47 74.59
C ARG A 9 16.69 0.17 73.20
N ALA A 10 17.02 -0.61 72.22
CA ALA A 10 16.87 -0.22 70.81
C ALA A 10 15.46 -0.58 70.32
N GLY A 11 14.63 0.41 70.09
CA GLY A 11 13.38 0.27 69.38
C GLY A 11 13.58 0.48 67.90
N SER A 12 13.63 -0.54 67.14
CA SER A 12 13.75 -0.49 65.68
C SER A 12 12.39 -0.56 65.06
N ALA A 13 11.78 0.58 64.74
CA ALA A 13 10.62 0.63 63.84
C ALA A 13 11.17 0.83 62.42
N TRP A 14 11.31 -0.25 61.66
CA TRP A 14 11.57 -0.18 60.22
C TRP A 14 10.22 -0.13 59.50
N ALA A 15 9.82 1.05 59.10
CA ALA A 15 8.72 1.23 58.15
C ALA A 15 9.20 0.84 56.78
N ALA A 16 8.83 -0.36 56.32
CA ALA A 16 9.03 -0.80 54.94
C ALA A 16 8.08 -0.03 54.02
N LEU A 17 8.60 0.98 53.35
CA LEU A 17 7.92 1.68 52.26
C LEU A 17 7.99 0.78 51.03
N PHE A 18 6.97 -0.04 50.78
CA PHE A 18 6.80 -0.70 49.51
C PHE A 18 6.35 0.34 48.46
N ALA A 19 7.33 0.85 47.71
CA ALA A 19 7.05 1.59 46.49
C ALA A 19 6.46 0.64 45.46
N LEU A 20 5.15 0.72 45.27
CA LEU A 20 4.41 0.06 44.19
C LEU A 20 4.78 0.79 42.90
N THR A 21 5.87 0.41 42.25
CA THR A 21 6.16 0.81 40.87
C THR A 21 5.15 0.11 39.99
N ALA A 22 4.07 0.82 39.66
CA ALA A 22 3.17 0.42 38.58
C ALA A 22 4.01 0.42 37.29
N LEU A 23 4.41 -0.76 36.85
CA LEU A 23 4.90 -1.01 35.52
C LEU A 23 3.74 -0.77 34.54
N PHE A 24 3.58 0.46 34.08
CA PHE A 24 2.87 0.72 32.84
C PHE A 24 3.76 0.16 31.73
N GLY A 25 3.74 -1.15 31.55
CA GLY A 25 4.19 -1.77 30.34
C GLY A 25 3.21 -1.32 29.25
N SER A 26 3.63 -0.35 28.44
CA SER A 26 3.01 -0.15 27.13
C SER A 26 3.14 -1.51 26.43
N ALA A 27 2.01 -2.21 26.34
CA ALA A 27 1.91 -3.35 25.44
C ALA A 27 2.02 -2.77 24.02
N TYR A 28 3.24 -2.55 23.55
CA TYR A 28 3.50 -2.48 22.12
C TYR A 28 3.14 -3.86 21.59
N GLY A 29 1.91 -4.00 21.11
CA GLY A 29 1.52 -5.18 20.34
C GLY A 29 2.53 -5.37 19.25
N GLU A 30 2.94 -6.62 19.02
CA GLU A 30 3.81 -6.98 17.90
C GLU A 30 3.17 -6.42 16.62
N THR A 31 3.97 -5.70 15.81
CA THR A 31 3.49 -5.15 14.53
C THR A 31 2.97 -6.31 13.67
N PRO A 32 1.74 -6.24 13.14
CA PRO A 32 1.20 -7.32 12.34
C PRO A 32 2.12 -7.66 11.17
N ASP A 33 2.40 -8.93 10.97
CA ASP A 33 3.19 -9.39 9.84
C ASP A 33 2.30 -9.60 8.62
N ILE A 34 2.47 -8.76 7.62
CA ILE A 34 1.85 -8.86 6.30
C ILE A 34 2.86 -9.20 5.21
N SER A 35 4.09 -9.56 5.57
CA SER A 35 5.14 -9.93 4.61
C SER A 35 4.76 -11.17 3.81
N GLY A 36 5.27 -11.28 2.60
CA GLY A 36 5.11 -12.44 1.73
C GLY A 36 4.82 -12.10 0.29
N THR A 37 4.80 -13.14 -0.54
CA THR A 37 4.45 -13.04 -1.96
C THR A 37 2.95 -13.23 -2.13
N TYR A 38 2.31 -12.33 -2.85
CA TYR A 38 0.87 -12.30 -3.04
C TYR A 38 0.52 -12.27 -4.52
N TRP A 39 -0.59 -12.89 -4.86
CA TRP A 39 -1.13 -12.89 -6.21
C TRP A 39 -2.61 -12.52 -6.19
N ALA A 40 -3.03 -11.64 -7.10
CA ALA A 40 -4.43 -11.27 -7.21
C ALA A 40 -5.32 -12.51 -7.43
N SER A 41 -6.36 -12.63 -6.60
CA SER A 41 -7.35 -13.70 -6.74
C SER A 41 -8.17 -13.54 -8.01
N GLU A 42 -8.30 -12.30 -8.50
CA GLU A 42 -9.04 -11.95 -9.71
C GLU A 42 -8.41 -10.73 -10.39
N TYR A 43 -8.25 -10.79 -11.71
CA TYR A 43 -7.84 -9.65 -12.52
C TYR A 43 -9.01 -8.70 -12.78
N GLN A 44 -8.82 -7.42 -12.52
CA GLN A 44 -9.83 -6.39 -12.77
C GLN A 44 -9.33 -5.38 -13.81
N ALA A 45 -9.56 -5.65 -15.11
CA ALA A 45 -9.23 -4.69 -16.16
C ALA A 45 -9.97 -3.36 -15.99
N LYS A 46 -11.23 -3.41 -15.54
CA LYS A 46 -12.02 -2.28 -15.03
C LYS A 46 -12.17 -2.46 -13.52
N ILE A 47 -11.65 -1.52 -12.77
CA ILE A 47 -11.75 -1.56 -11.30
C ILE A 47 -13.22 -1.40 -10.89
N GLN A 48 -13.70 -2.32 -10.05
CA GLN A 48 -15.08 -2.33 -9.59
C GLN A 48 -15.26 -1.44 -8.37
N VAL A 49 -16.31 -0.61 -8.40
CA VAL A 49 -16.71 0.18 -7.23
C VAL A 49 -17.20 -0.77 -6.12
N LEU A 50 -16.67 -0.63 -4.93
CA LEU A 50 -17.11 -1.41 -3.76
C LEU A 50 -18.59 -1.11 -3.47
N GLY A 51 -19.39 -2.16 -3.34
CA GLY A 51 -20.84 -2.05 -3.23
C GLY A 51 -21.55 -1.96 -4.58
N GLY A 52 -20.83 -1.98 -5.70
CA GLY A 52 -21.37 -1.98 -7.06
C GLY A 52 -21.67 -0.59 -7.63
N GLY A 53 -22.13 -0.57 -8.85
CA GLY A 53 -22.44 0.65 -9.59
C GLY A 53 -21.31 1.12 -10.50
N GLU A 54 -21.53 2.27 -11.15
CA GLU A 54 -20.56 2.90 -12.04
C GLU A 54 -19.66 3.87 -11.28
N LEU A 55 -18.49 4.16 -11.88
CA LEU A 55 -17.57 5.18 -11.36
C LEU A 55 -18.34 6.52 -11.21
N PRO A 56 -18.22 7.21 -10.07
CA PRO A 56 -18.93 8.46 -9.81
C PRO A 56 -18.26 9.64 -10.53
N LEU A 57 -18.09 9.53 -11.85
CA LEU A 57 -17.41 10.53 -12.67
C LEU A 57 -18.14 11.88 -12.65
N SER A 58 -17.37 12.96 -12.52
CA SER A 58 -17.84 14.32 -12.81
C SER A 58 -18.12 14.49 -14.31
N ALA A 59 -18.63 15.63 -14.73
CA ALA A 59 -18.81 15.92 -16.15
C ALA A 59 -17.48 15.89 -16.90
N ASP A 60 -16.42 16.47 -16.32
CA ASP A 60 -15.07 16.48 -16.88
C ASP A 60 -14.45 15.08 -16.84
N GLY A 61 -14.65 14.33 -15.77
CA GLY A 61 -14.21 12.94 -15.66
C GLY A 61 -14.85 12.04 -16.70
N LYS A 62 -16.14 12.21 -16.98
CA LYS A 62 -16.82 11.48 -18.04
C LYS A 62 -16.29 11.81 -19.42
N ALA A 63 -16.12 13.10 -19.72
CA ALA A 63 -15.56 13.55 -21.00
C ALA A 63 -14.12 13.03 -21.19
N ALA A 64 -13.28 13.08 -20.14
CA ALA A 64 -11.93 12.54 -20.16
C ALA A 64 -11.92 11.03 -20.39
N TYR A 65 -12.80 10.29 -19.69
CA TYR A 65 -12.91 8.85 -19.85
C TYR A 65 -13.34 8.45 -21.27
N GLU A 66 -14.37 9.08 -21.81
CA GLU A 66 -14.84 8.85 -23.19
C GLU A 66 -13.74 9.12 -24.22
N LYS A 67 -12.99 10.23 -24.05
CA LYS A 67 -11.82 10.57 -24.88
C LYS A 67 -10.74 9.50 -24.78
N ASN A 68 -10.40 9.04 -23.57
CA ASN A 68 -9.39 8.02 -23.36
C ASN A 68 -9.79 6.68 -24.01
N VAL A 69 -11.03 6.24 -23.79
CA VAL A 69 -11.56 4.99 -24.39
C VAL A 69 -11.51 5.05 -25.93
N ALA A 70 -11.95 6.16 -26.54
CA ALA A 70 -11.90 6.34 -27.98
C ALA A 70 -10.45 6.37 -28.49
N GLY A 71 -9.60 7.16 -27.82
CA GLY A 71 -8.20 7.33 -28.22
C GLY A 71 -7.32 6.08 -27.99
N LEU A 72 -7.61 5.27 -26.99
CA LEU A 72 -6.97 3.97 -26.82
C LEU A 72 -7.33 3.01 -27.95
N LYS A 73 -8.53 3.11 -28.50
CA LYS A 73 -9.01 2.28 -29.61
C LYS A 73 -8.41 2.70 -30.95
N ASP A 74 -8.31 3.99 -31.21
CA ASP A 74 -7.80 4.53 -32.50
C ASP A 74 -6.30 4.85 -32.47
N GLY A 75 -5.65 4.73 -31.30
CA GLY A 75 -4.23 4.99 -31.12
C GLY A 75 -3.85 6.46 -30.89
N SER A 76 -4.80 7.38 -30.80
CA SER A 76 -4.54 8.80 -30.51
C SER A 76 -4.22 9.04 -29.03
N VAL A 77 -4.62 8.13 -28.14
CA VAL A 77 -4.20 8.06 -26.74
C VAL A 77 -3.35 6.81 -26.54
N VAL A 78 -2.23 6.99 -25.84
CA VAL A 78 -1.29 5.90 -25.58
C VAL A 78 -1.34 5.50 -24.12
N ASP A 79 -1.61 4.22 -23.85
CA ASP A 79 -1.38 3.62 -22.55
C ASP A 79 0.13 3.49 -22.32
N ARG A 80 0.68 4.42 -21.55
CA ARG A 80 2.14 4.52 -21.35
C ARG A 80 2.73 3.34 -20.60
N ALA A 81 1.98 2.76 -19.66
CA ALA A 81 2.43 1.59 -18.92
C ALA A 81 2.63 0.40 -19.85
N ARG A 82 1.70 0.17 -20.78
CA ARG A 82 1.82 -0.89 -21.79
C ARG A 82 2.82 -0.58 -22.89
N ARG A 83 2.91 0.69 -23.31
CA ARG A 83 3.73 1.06 -24.47
C ARG A 83 5.19 1.30 -24.13
N TYR A 84 5.47 1.86 -22.95
CA TYR A 84 6.80 2.30 -22.57
C TYR A 84 7.32 1.64 -21.30
N CYS A 85 6.60 0.64 -20.79
CA CYS A 85 7.00 -0.11 -19.58
C CYS A 85 7.26 0.76 -18.36
N VAL A 86 6.59 1.92 -18.31
CA VAL A 86 6.60 2.76 -17.11
C VAL A 86 5.68 2.14 -16.05
N PRO A 87 5.82 2.50 -14.77
CA PRO A 87 4.93 2.03 -13.73
C PRO A 87 3.45 2.28 -14.06
N ASP A 88 2.59 1.33 -13.70
CA ASP A 88 1.14 1.43 -13.93
C ASP A 88 0.50 2.51 -13.06
N GLY A 89 1.11 2.83 -11.92
CA GLY A 89 0.56 3.75 -10.92
C GLY A 89 -0.53 3.12 -10.07
N LEU A 90 -0.85 3.78 -8.95
CA LEU A 90 -2.02 3.44 -8.13
C LEU A 90 -3.27 4.11 -8.70
N PRO A 91 -4.44 3.48 -8.53
CA PRO A 91 -4.67 2.15 -7.96
C PRO A 91 -4.50 1.01 -8.98
N ARG A 92 -4.20 1.29 -10.25
CA ARG A 92 -4.17 0.33 -11.35
C ARG A 92 -3.27 -0.88 -11.07
N VAL A 93 -2.10 -0.68 -10.48
CA VAL A 93 -1.18 -1.77 -10.18
C VAL A 93 -1.78 -2.82 -9.24
N LEU A 94 -2.70 -2.41 -8.36
CA LEU A 94 -3.40 -3.30 -7.43
C LEU A 94 -4.34 -4.30 -8.13
N ALA A 95 -4.80 -3.93 -9.32
CA ALA A 95 -5.74 -4.72 -10.12
C ALA A 95 -5.06 -5.67 -11.13
N THR A 96 -3.72 -5.69 -11.21
CA THR A 96 -2.97 -6.44 -12.22
C THR A 96 -2.89 -7.93 -11.89
N PRO A 97 -2.79 -8.81 -12.91
CA PRO A 97 -2.74 -10.26 -12.69
C PRO A 97 -1.32 -10.78 -12.42
N TYR A 98 -0.45 -9.94 -11.87
CA TYR A 98 0.95 -10.26 -11.58
C TYR A 98 1.19 -10.34 -10.09
N PRO A 99 2.12 -11.18 -9.62
CA PRO A 99 2.46 -11.26 -8.22
C PRO A 99 3.20 -10.00 -7.75
N PHE A 100 3.16 -9.79 -6.44
CA PHE A 100 3.97 -8.80 -5.76
C PHE A 100 4.42 -9.34 -4.41
N GLU A 101 5.49 -8.78 -3.88
CA GLU A 101 6.03 -9.17 -2.58
C GLU A 101 6.07 -7.98 -1.63
N ILE A 102 5.64 -8.20 -0.39
CA ILE A 102 5.68 -7.23 0.70
C ILE A 102 6.84 -7.57 1.63
N PHE A 103 7.70 -6.59 1.88
CA PHE A 103 8.79 -6.65 2.83
C PHE A 103 8.57 -5.62 3.95
N GLN A 104 8.61 -6.08 5.20
CA GLN A 104 8.57 -5.22 6.38
C GLN A 104 9.99 -4.97 6.91
N ALA A 105 10.90 -4.61 6.03
CA ALA A 105 12.30 -4.34 6.32
C ALA A 105 12.85 -3.27 5.36
N PRO A 106 13.74 -2.38 5.83
CA PRO A 106 14.19 -2.22 7.22
C PRO A 106 13.09 -1.64 8.12
N PRO A 107 13.30 -1.58 9.45
CA PRO A 107 12.35 -0.95 10.37
C PRO A 107 11.96 0.47 9.94
N GLY A 108 10.70 0.85 10.13
CA GLY A 108 10.18 2.17 9.76
C GLY A 108 9.72 2.29 8.31
N GLN A 109 9.74 1.21 7.54
CA GLN A 109 9.17 1.18 6.19
C GLN A 109 8.60 -0.18 5.81
N ILE A 110 7.70 -0.14 4.85
CA ILE A 110 7.24 -1.32 4.10
C ILE A 110 7.62 -1.10 2.64
N THR A 111 8.18 -2.12 2.02
CA THR A 111 8.51 -2.11 0.59
C THR A 111 7.63 -3.12 -0.12
N ILE A 112 6.96 -2.68 -1.16
CA ILE A 112 6.17 -3.55 -2.06
C ILE A 112 6.86 -3.57 -3.40
N VAL A 113 7.22 -4.78 -3.84
CA VAL A 113 7.83 -5.02 -5.16
C VAL A 113 6.82 -5.73 -6.02
N HIS A 114 6.41 -5.10 -7.12
CA HIS A 114 5.55 -5.72 -8.12
C HIS A 114 6.39 -6.31 -9.24
N GLU A 115 6.09 -7.53 -9.68
CA GLU A 115 6.74 -8.15 -10.84
C GLU A 115 6.52 -7.32 -12.10
N LEU A 116 5.29 -6.88 -12.33
CA LEU A 116 4.95 -6.06 -13.49
C LEU A 116 5.77 -4.76 -13.53
N ASN A 117 6.54 -4.58 -14.60
CA ASN A 117 7.39 -3.40 -14.83
C ASN A 117 8.40 -3.14 -13.68
N HIS A 118 8.71 -4.14 -12.85
CA HIS A 118 9.61 -4.05 -11.68
C HIS A 118 9.32 -2.82 -10.79
N GLN A 119 8.05 -2.56 -10.55
CA GLN A 119 7.64 -1.40 -9.76
C GLN A 119 7.98 -1.62 -8.29
N VAL A 120 8.66 -0.65 -7.70
CA VAL A 120 8.95 -0.62 -6.28
C VAL A 120 8.17 0.53 -5.64
N ARG A 121 7.46 0.24 -4.58
CA ARG A 121 6.75 1.21 -3.75
C ARG A 121 7.27 1.13 -2.33
N VAL A 122 7.68 2.27 -1.79
CA VAL A 122 8.10 2.40 -0.39
C VAL A 122 7.03 3.16 0.37
N ILE A 123 6.59 2.60 1.48
CA ILE A 123 5.65 3.21 2.44
C ILE A 123 6.47 3.57 3.68
N ALA A 124 6.62 4.86 3.96
CA ALA A 124 7.30 5.33 5.15
C ALA A 124 6.34 5.22 6.36
N LEU A 125 6.72 4.45 7.38
CA LEU A 125 5.87 4.23 8.54
C LEU A 125 6.04 5.37 9.56
N ASP A 126 4.91 5.81 10.11
CA ASP A 126 4.82 6.82 11.17
C ASP A 126 5.53 8.13 10.82
N GLN A 127 5.56 8.46 9.53
CA GLN A 127 6.11 9.70 9.01
C GLN A 127 4.99 10.60 8.49
N PRO A 128 5.17 11.94 8.55
CA PRO A 128 4.23 12.85 7.93
C PRO A 128 4.29 12.76 6.40
N MET A 129 3.16 13.00 5.74
CA MET A 129 3.12 13.18 4.29
C MET A 129 4.04 14.36 3.91
N PRO A 130 4.83 14.25 2.82
CA PRO A 130 5.58 15.39 2.29
C PRO A 130 4.69 16.61 2.04
N SER A 131 5.28 17.80 2.12
CA SER A 131 4.55 19.04 1.86
C SER A 131 4.01 19.08 0.43
N GLU A 132 2.94 19.83 0.21
CA GLU A 132 2.34 20.02 -1.13
C GLU A 132 3.39 20.47 -2.17
N LYS A 133 4.31 21.33 -1.77
CA LYS A 133 5.41 21.78 -2.66
C LYS A 133 6.32 20.62 -3.08
N GLU A 134 6.64 19.71 -2.17
CA GLU A 134 7.47 18.54 -2.48
C GLU A 134 6.73 17.57 -3.38
N LEU A 135 5.46 17.29 -3.09
CA LEU A 135 4.60 16.42 -3.90
C LEU A 135 4.45 16.92 -5.34
N THR A 136 4.29 18.22 -5.54
CA THR A 136 4.12 18.82 -6.88
C THR A 136 5.44 19.02 -7.62
N THR A 137 6.58 19.11 -6.91
CA THR A 137 7.90 19.29 -7.54
C THR A 137 8.39 17.99 -8.20
N LEU A 138 8.12 16.84 -7.60
CA LEU A 138 8.54 15.51 -8.06
C LEU A 138 7.38 14.53 -8.01
N PRO A 139 6.38 14.66 -8.90
CA PRO A 139 5.27 13.74 -8.94
C PRO A 139 5.71 12.37 -9.49
N TYR A 140 5.27 11.30 -8.83
CA TYR A 140 5.62 9.93 -9.17
C TYR A 140 4.43 9.16 -9.74
N TYR A 141 4.71 8.05 -10.43
CA TYR A 141 3.66 7.14 -10.92
C TYR A 141 2.89 6.49 -9.76
N ASN A 142 3.59 6.06 -8.72
CA ASN A 142 2.99 5.42 -7.54
C ASN A 142 2.77 6.43 -6.38
N GLY A 143 3.00 7.72 -6.61
CA GLY A 143 2.92 8.75 -5.58
C GLY A 143 3.92 8.58 -4.44
N HIS A 144 3.76 9.38 -3.40
CA HIS A 144 4.46 9.24 -2.12
C HIS A 144 3.53 8.61 -1.10
N SER A 145 3.99 7.55 -0.44
CA SER A 145 3.17 6.78 0.50
C SER A 145 3.72 6.90 1.92
N VAL A 146 2.84 7.21 2.85
CA VAL A 146 3.09 7.12 4.29
C VAL A 146 2.05 6.20 4.91
N GLY A 147 2.39 5.53 6.01
CA GLY A 147 1.47 4.59 6.62
C GLY A 147 1.67 4.42 8.11
N HIS A 148 0.69 3.83 8.76
CA HIS A 148 0.73 3.43 10.16
C HIS A 148 -0.18 2.22 10.37
N PHE A 149 0.04 1.49 11.47
CA PHE A 149 -0.84 0.39 11.83
C PHE A 149 -1.96 0.83 12.76
N GLU A 150 -3.20 0.47 12.43
CA GLU A 150 -4.38 0.53 13.28
C GLU A 150 -4.79 -0.90 13.65
N GLY A 151 -4.33 -1.38 14.78
CA GLY A 151 -4.52 -2.78 15.17
C GLY A 151 -3.83 -3.72 14.17
N ASP A 152 -4.60 -4.55 13.47
CA ASP A 152 -4.12 -5.50 12.46
C ASP A 152 -4.11 -4.94 11.02
N THR A 153 -4.46 -3.69 10.84
CA THR A 153 -4.63 -3.05 9.54
C THR A 153 -3.55 -2.01 9.31
N LEU A 154 -2.81 -2.15 8.22
CA LEU A 154 -1.94 -1.10 7.70
C LEU A 154 -2.80 -0.07 6.95
N VAL A 155 -2.80 1.16 7.43
CA VAL A 155 -3.43 2.30 6.75
C VAL A 155 -2.35 3.05 5.99
N VAL A 156 -2.55 3.25 4.68
CA VAL A 156 -1.57 3.92 3.81
C VAL A 156 -2.23 5.09 3.10
N GLU A 157 -1.69 6.27 3.31
CA GLU A 157 -2.06 7.45 2.53
C GLU A 157 -1.05 7.67 1.41
N THR A 158 -1.54 8.01 0.20
CA THR A 158 -0.68 8.29 -0.94
C THR A 158 -1.16 9.52 -1.68
N ALA A 159 -0.20 10.39 -2.06
CA ALA A 159 -0.43 11.61 -2.82
C ALA A 159 0.76 11.93 -3.73
N GLY A 160 0.66 12.96 -4.57
CA GLY A 160 1.74 13.38 -5.47
C GLY A 160 1.87 12.46 -6.68
N PHE A 161 0.77 12.08 -7.26
CA PHE A 161 0.71 11.33 -8.51
C PHE A 161 1.01 12.22 -9.71
N ASN A 162 1.59 11.64 -10.76
CA ASN A 162 1.62 12.29 -12.07
C ASN A 162 0.41 11.84 -12.91
N GLU A 163 -0.02 12.66 -13.85
CA GLU A 163 -1.20 12.39 -14.71
C GLU A 163 -0.91 11.47 -15.91
N LYS A 164 0.14 10.65 -15.84
CA LYS A 164 0.65 9.91 -17.02
C LYS A 164 0.10 8.49 -17.13
N THR A 165 -0.77 8.09 -16.21
CA THR A 165 -1.40 6.77 -16.16
C THR A 165 -2.92 6.89 -16.10
N PHE A 166 -3.58 5.76 -15.98
CA PHE A 166 -5.02 5.64 -15.77
C PHE A 166 -5.29 4.95 -14.45
N VAL A 167 -6.47 5.18 -13.89
CA VAL A 167 -6.94 4.47 -12.69
C VAL A 167 -7.06 2.97 -12.94
N ASP A 168 -7.42 2.57 -14.17
CA ASP A 168 -7.54 1.18 -14.58
C ASP A 168 -7.15 0.97 -16.06
N ALA A 169 -7.19 -0.28 -16.53
CA ALA A 169 -6.80 -0.63 -17.88
C ALA A 169 -7.82 -0.18 -18.96
N THR A 170 -8.96 0.35 -18.58
CA THR A 170 -9.99 0.84 -19.51
C THR A 170 -9.84 2.34 -19.83
N GLY A 171 -8.93 3.05 -19.15
CA GLY A 171 -8.66 4.46 -19.38
C GLY A 171 -9.39 5.41 -18.45
N ALA A 172 -9.87 4.93 -17.30
CA ALA A 172 -10.46 5.80 -16.27
C ALA A 172 -9.44 6.87 -15.83
N PRO A 173 -9.79 8.17 -15.86
CA PRO A 173 -8.85 9.25 -15.62
C PRO A 173 -8.54 9.44 -14.14
N HIS A 174 -7.38 10.03 -13.86
CA HIS A 174 -7.09 10.70 -12.59
C HIS A 174 -6.28 11.98 -12.83
N SER A 175 -6.31 12.89 -11.87
CA SER A 175 -5.52 14.10 -11.85
C SER A 175 -4.29 13.99 -10.94
N ASP A 176 -3.46 15.01 -10.91
CA ASP A 176 -2.37 15.16 -9.94
C ASP A 176 -2.87 15.53 -8.53
N GLU A 177 -4.14 15.97 -8.41
CA GLU A 177 -4.80 16.16 -7.12
C GLU A 177 -5.30 14.86 -6.48
N MET A 178 -5.21 13.73 -7.21
CA MET A 178 -5.65 12.45 -6.68
C MET A 178 -4.92 12.09 -5.39
N ARG A 179 -5.66 11.56 -4.42
CA ARG A 179 -5.17 10.95 -3.19
C ARG A 179 -5.81 9.58 -3.01
N THR A 180 -5.07 8.67 -2.43
CA THR A 180 -5.62 7.36 -2.06
C THR A 180 -5.39 7.06 -0.60
N VAL A 181 -6.32 6.33 0.00
CA VAL A 181 -6.17 5.73 1.33
C VAL A 181 -6.45 4.24 1.19
N GLU A 182 -5.44 3.43 1.47
CA GLU A 182 -5.53 1.97 1.45
C GLU A 182 -5.65 1.45 2.87
N ARG A 183 -6.41 0.39 3.04
CA ARG A 183 -6.53 -0.36 4.30
C ARG A 183 -6.19 -1.81 3.99
N ILE A 184 -4.97 -2.19 4.33
CA ILE A 184 -4.36 -3.46 3.99
C ILE A 184 -4.30 -4.34 5.24
N ARG A 185 -4.86 -5.55 5.18
CA ARG A 185 -4.79 -6.49 6.30
C ARG A 185 -4.84 -7.95 5.85
N ARG A 186 -4.29 -8.83 6.64
CA ARG A 186 -4.55 -10.27 6.50
C ARG A 186 -5.92 -10.61 7.03
N VAL A 187 -6.81 -11.04 6.14
CA VAL A 187 -8.17 -11.48 6.51
C VAL A 187 -8.23 -12.97 6.85
N SER A 188 -7.19 -13.71 6.48
CA SER A 188 -6.97 -15.11 6.85
C SER A 188 -5.48 -15.46 6.77
N PRO A 189 -5.05 -16.66 7.21
CA PRO A 189 -3.65 -17.09 7.09
C PRO A 189 -3.12 -17.09 5.64
N THR A 190 -4.00 -17.14 4.64
CA THR A 190 -3.65 -17.27 3.22
C THR A 190 -4.18 -16.13 2.34
N GLN A 191 -4.80 -15.10 2.94
CA GLN A 191 -5.39 -14.01 2.16
C GLN A 191 -5.07 -12.64 2.75
N LEU A 192 -4.66 -11.73 1.87
CA LEU A 192 -4.56 -10.30 2.11
C LEU A 192 -5.73 -9.59 1.43
N GLU A 193 -6.31 -8.62 2.12
CA GLU A 193 -7.32 -7.72 1.59
C GLU A 193 -6.76 -6.31 1.57
N ASP A 194 -7.02 -5.59 0.49
CA ASP A 194 -6.75 -4.17 0.35
C ASP A 194 -8.03 -3.45 -0.09
N VAL A 195 -8.49 -2.52 0.74
CA VAL A 195 -9.60 -1.63 0.41
C VAL A 195 -9.04 -0.23 0.20
N VAL A 196 -9.05 0.20 -1.05
CA VAL A 196 -8.56 1.53 -1.42
C VAL A 196 -9.71 2.51 -1.58
N THR A 197 -9.60 3.67 -0.94
CA THR A 197 -10.45 4.84 -1.17
C THR A 197 -9.74 5.77 -2.12
N ILE A 198 -10.41 6.18 -3.20
CA ILE A 198 -9.90 7.12 -4.20
C ILE A 198 -10.64 8.45 -4.03
N HIS A 199 -9.87 9.51 -3.81
CA HIS A 199 -10.30 10.89 -3.78
C HIS A 199 -9.63 11.64 -4.93
N ASP A 200 -10.42 12.17 -5.85
CA ASP A 200 -9.94 13.02 -6.95
C ASP A 200 -11.08 13.98 -7.34
N PRO A 201 -11.09 15.19 -6.80
CA PRO A 201 -12.21 16.13 -6.97
C PRO A 201 -12.34 16.67 -8.39
N MET A 202 -11.31 16.56 -9.22
CA MET A 202 -11.36 16.98 -10.61
C MET A 202 -12.22 16.04 -11.45
N TYR A 203 -12.04 14.74 -11.28
CA TYR A 203 -12.70 13.75 -12.15
C TYR A 203 -13.82 12.96 -11.49
N TYR A 204 -13.99 13.03 -10.16
CA TYR A 204 -15.03 12.30 -9.44
C TYR A 204 -15.87 13.23 -8.58
N THR A 205 -17.18 12.98 -8.55
CA THR A 205 -18.16 13.78 -7.78
C THR A 205 -18.17 13.47 -6.29
N ARG A 206 -17.55 12.37 -5.89
CA ARG A 206 -17.39 11.90 -4.51
C ARG A 206 -16.27 10.88 -4.43
N ASP A 207 -15.77 10.64 -3.24
CA ASP A 207 -14.90 9.53 -2.97
C ASP A 207 -15.58 8.20 -3.31
N TRP A 208 -14.78 7.25 -3.77
CA TRP A 208 -15.25 5.91 -4.04
C TRP A 208 -14.20 4.89 -3.62
N GLN A 209 -14.61 3.65 -3.45
CA GLN A 209 -13.75 2.58 -2.98
C GLN A 209 -13.70 1.43 -3.96
N ALA A 210 -12.56 0.76 -3.97
CA ALA A 210 -12.37 -0.54 -4.59
C ALA A 210 -11.81 -1.52 -3.57
N ARG A 211 -11.99 -2.82 -3.83
CA ARG A 211 -11.53 -3.90 -2.98
C ARG A 211 -10.74 -4.91 -3.80
N PHE A 212 -9.57 -5.25 -3.31
CA PHE A 212 -8.72 -6.27 -3.89
C PHE A 212 -8.46 -7.37 -2.87
N VAL A 213 -8.41 -8.62 -3.33
CA VAL A 213 -8.10 -9.78 -2.51
C VAL A 213 -6.97 -10.54 -3.17
N TYR A 214 -5.97 -10.86 -2.38
CA TYR A 214 -4.77 -11.54 -2.85
C TYR A 214 -4.57 -12.84 -2.07
N ALA A 215 -4.18 -13.89 -2.79
CA ALA A 215 -3.76 -15.13 -2.17
C ALA A 215 -2.28 -15.06 -1.80
N LEU A 216 -1.92 -15.47 -0.59
CA LEU A 216 -0.53 -15.69 -0.19
C LEU A 216 0.02 -16.91 -0.94
N ARG A 217 1.15 -16.75 -1.60
CA ARG A 217 1.76 -17.74 -2.49
C ARG A 217 3.21 -17.99 -2.11
N ASN A 218 3.42 -18.88 -1.16
CA ASN A 218 4.78 -19.29 -0.74
C ASN A 218 5.51 -20.18 -1.77
N ASP A 219 4.81 -20.57 -2.82
CA ASP A 219 5.27 -21.43 -3.91
C ASP A 219 5.61 -20.64 -5.19
N VAL A 220 5.56 -19.30 -5.13
CA VAL A 220 5.81 -18.40 -6.26
C VAL A 220 6.94 -17.45 -5.91
N TRP A 221 7.80 -17.19 -6.87
CA TRP A 221 8.85 -16.17 -6.84
C TRP A 221 8.48 -15.07 -7.82
N LEU A 222 8.96 -13.87 -7.57
CA LEU A 222 8.89 -12.81 -8.58
C LEU A 222 9.87 -13.16 -9.68
N GLU A 223 9.38 -13.19 -10.92
CA GLU A 223 10.19 -13.48 -12.09
C GLU A 223 10.69 -12.19 -12.75
N ASP A 224 11.69 -12.29 -13.61
CA ASP A 224 12.14 -11.17 -14.43
C ASP A 224 11.01 -10.79 -15.41
N TYR A 225 10.46 -9.60 -15.23
CA TYR A 225 9.50 -9.06 -16.17
C TYR A 225 10.25 -8.31 -17.27
N VAL A 226 10.35 -8.93 -18.44
CA VAL A 226 11.00 -8.32 -19.59
C VAL A 226 9.97 -7.63 -20.47
N CYS A 227 10.02 -6.30 -20.49
CA CYS A 227 9.24 -5.49 -21.41
C CYS A 227 10.05 -5.28 -22.68
N GLY A 228 9.79 -6.06 -23.72
CA GLY A 228 10.55 -6.03 -24.99
C GLY A 228 10.08 -4.93 -25.93
N GLU A 229 11.01 -4.44 -26.79
CA GLU A 229 10.67 -3.62 -27.94
C GLU A 229 10.21 -4.50 -29.11
N PRO A 230 9.17 -4.10 -29.82
CA PRO A 230 8.17 -3.04 -29.62
C PRO A 230 6.99 -3.48 -28.77
N HIS A 231 7.00 -4.67 -28.25
CA HIS A 231 5.93 -5.29 -27.45
C HIS A 231 6.58 -6.08 -26.32
N CYS A 232 5.93 -6.08 -25.15
CA CYS A 232 6.26 -7.03 -24.10
C CYS A 232 6.01 -8.43 -24.64
N ASP A 233 7.05 -9.21 -24.85
CA ASP A 233 6.91 -10.60 -25.23
C ASP A 233 6.59 -11.42 -23.98
N LEU A 234 5.30 -11.67 -23.79
CA LEU A 234 4.78 -12.53 -22.72
C LEU A 234 4.77 -14.00 -23.13
N SER A 235 5.41 -14.36 -24.26
CA SER A 235 5.50 -15.76 -24.67
C SER A 235 6.27 -16.53 -23.59
N PRO A 236 5.68 -17.61 -23.04
CA PRO A 236 6.40 -18.46 -22.10
C PRO A 236 7.66 -18.96 -22.79
N VAL A 237 8.80 -18.82 -22.16
CA VAL A 237 10.04 -19.42 -22.67
C VAL A 237 9.78 -20.90 -22.84
N ALA A 238 9.80 -21.35 -24.09
CA ALA A 238 9.50 -22.73 -24.43
C ALA A 238 10.48 -23.65 -23.70
N GLY A 239 9.98 -24.46 -22.78
CA GLY A 239 10.76 -25.46 -22.05
C GLY A 239 10.83 -25.31 -20.53
N VAL A 240 10.36 -24.19 -19.96
CA VAL A 240 10.25 -24.07 -18.50
C VAL A 240 8.93 -24.70 -18.06
N ARG A 241 9.01 -25.93 -17.53
CA ARG A 241 7.89 -26.52 -16.79
C ARG A 241 7.82 -25.78 -15.45
N ARG A 242 6.75 -25.06 -15.21
CA ARG A 242 6.44 -24.58 -13.86
C ARG A 242 6.23 -25.81 -12.96
N PRO A 243 6.81 -25.82 -11.76
CA PRO A 243 6.60 -26.90 -10.81
C PRO A 243 5.14 -27.02 -10.37
#